data_a05a998d26bd159b5eea9268ab6a38ca
#
_entry.id   a05a998d26bd159b5eea9268ab6a38ca
#
_cell.length_a   1.000
_cell.length_b   1.000
_cell.length_c   1.000
_cell.angle_alpha   90.00
_cell.angle_beta   90.00
_cell.angle_gamma   90.00
#
_symmetry.space_group_name_H-M   'P 1'
#
loop_
_entity.id
_entity.type
_entity.pdbx_description
1 polymer ?
#
loop_
_entity_poly.entity_id
_entity_poly.type
_entity_poly.pdbx_seq_one_letter_code
_entity_poly.pdbx_strand_id
1 'polypeptide(L)'
;MLIGLNINAQEYISGFSYSAKETKNDAKSRERDNVVGLPFFDDFTESDIYPDASKWQKRSVLINSGFPLQPTNFNAATFDVLDESGKVYSHASSSPFVADSLMSKPISLKDYSPSDSLYLSFYYQPQGKGDAPETTDSLVLMFGYVIDTFRIEYDTIMIKDMLAYMQVDTIFVGDILFHDINSSCNLDMFTLSENQYTMADSMKRVAVPCDTVFYSEMVWNHIWSTPGATIDSFAFNNNGYYFKQVMIPVKDERYFKNDMILLFYNYATMPSSMYPNDRSNVDNWNIDFIYFDKQRSYDNTTYPLLTFSEKSPSLLKRYQS
;
A
#
# COMPACT_ATOMS: atom_id res chain seq x y z
N MET A 1 -1.09 13.73 43.00
CA MET A 1 -2.24 14.02 42.13
C MET A 1 -1.72 14.10 40.72
N LEU A 2 -1.76 12.93 40.00
CA LEU A 2 -1.32 12.83 38.62
C LEU A 2 -2.53 13.07 37.73
N ILE A 3 -2.44 14.11 36.93
CA ILE A 3 -3.45 14.42 35.90
C ILE A 3 -3.10 13.60 34.66
N GLY A 4 -3.91 12.58 34.39
CA GLY A 4 -3.82 11.81 33.14
C GLY A 4 -4.40 12.65 31.99
N LEU A 5 -3.57 12.98 31.03
CA LEU A 5 -3.99 13.52 29.74
C LEU A 5 -4.41 12.35 28.84
N ASN A 6 -5.72 12.20 28.62
CA ASN A 6 -6.24 11.35 27.57
C ASN A 6 -6.03 12.05 26.22
N ILE A 7 -5.09 11.56 25.44
CA ILE A 7 -4.91 11.96 24.03
C ILE A 7 -5.57 10.86 23.18
N ASN A 8 -6.74 11.15 22.63
CA ASN A 8 -7.38 10.32 21.62
C ASN A 8 -6.82 10.72 20.25
N ALA A 9 -5.82 10.00 19.77
CA ALA A 9 -5.44 10.03 18.37
C ALA A 9 -6.14 8.84 17.69
N GLN A 10 -7.21 9.11 16.95
CA GLN A 10 -7.84 8.14 16.06
C GLN A 10 -7.26 8.32 14.65
N GLU A 11 -6.28 7.53 14.27
CA GLU A 11 -6.01 7.27 12.87
C GLU A 11 -6.73 6.00 12.46
N TYR A 12 -7.75 6.18 11.63
CA TYR A 12 -8.49 5.09 11.01
C TYR A 12 -7.75 4.69 9.75
N ILE A 13 -7.03 3.59 9.76
CA ILE A 13 -6.60 2.95 8.52
C ILE A 13 -7.78 2.10 8.02
N SER A 14 -8.74 2.76 7.36
CA SER A 14 -9.61 2.08 6.42
C SER A 14 -8.73 1.56 5.29
N GLY A 15 -8.94 0.32 4.86
CA GLY A 15 -8.12 -0.35 3.87
C GLY A 15 -7.71 0.56 2.73
N PHE A 16 -6.53 0.37 2.18
CA PHE A 16 -5.86 1.23 1.20
C PHE A 16 -6.80 1.67 0.08
N SER A 17 -7.66 2.65 0.35
CA SER A 17 -8.46 3.33 -0.64
C SER A 17 -7.79 4.66 -0.94
N TYR A 18 -7.11 4.71 -2.06
CA TYR A 18 -6.66 5.96 -2.64
C TYR A 18 -7.90 6.66 -3.21
N SER A 19 -8.48 7.56 -2.44
CA SER A 19 -9.57 8.42 -2.91
C SER A 19 -8.96 9.69 -3.52
N ALA A 20 -8.57 9.61 -4.78
CA ALA A 20 -8.29 10.81 -5.56
C ALA A 20 -9.60 11.41 -6.06
N LYS A 21 -10.22 12.24 -5.25
CA LYS A 21 -11.24 13.19 -5.71
C LYS A 21 -10.51 14.45 -6.20
N GLU A 22 -9.82 14.36 -7.34
CA GLU A 22 -9.22 15.51 -8.00
C GLU A 22 -10.00 15.83 -9.30
N THR A 23 -10.38 17.07 -9.43
CA THR A 23 -10.98 17.64 -10.66
C THR A 23 -10.01 17.49 -11.84
N LYS A 24 -10.52 17.07 -12.98
CA LYS A 24 -9.81 16.66 -14.22
C LYS A 24 -8.71 17.59 -14.76
N ASN A 25 -8.51 18.79 -14.23
CA ASN A 25 -7.57 19.76 -14.78
C ASN A 25 -6.25 19.91 -14.02
N ASP A 26 -6.16 19.44 -12.75
CA ASP A 26 -4.95 19.54 -11.95
C ASP A 26 -4.10 18.26 -11.95
N ALA A 27 -4.68 17.13 -12.35
CA ALA A 27 -4.01 15.82 -12.32
C ALA A 27 -2.82 15.74 -13.31
N LYS A 28 -2.98 16.31 -14.51
CA LYS A 28 -1.95 16.20 -15.57
C LYS A 28 -0.64 16.93 -15.31
N SER A 29 -0.61 17.97 -14.46
CA SER A 29 0.62 18.69 -14.13
C SER A 29 1.37 18.09 -12.94
N ARG A 30 0.65 17.47 -11.99
CA ARG A 30 1.26 16.82 -10.81
C ARG A 30 1.82 15.42 -11.10
N GLU A 31 1.30 14.73 -12.11
CA GLU A 31 1.75 13.39 -12.50
C GLU A 31 3.20 13.33 -12.98
N ARG A 32 3.72 14.40 -13.57
CA ARG A 32 5.07 14.40 -14.18
C ARG A 32 6.22 14.52 -13.20
N ASP A 33 5.98 15.09 -12.01
CA ASP A 33 7.06 15.40 -11.05
C ASP A 33 7.29 14.31 -9.99
N ASN A 34 6.48 13.24 -9.98
CA ASN A 34 6.50 12.23 -8.94
C ASN A 34 6.80 10.79 -9.42
N VAL A 35 7.10 10.60 -10.70
CA VAL A 35 7.38 9.27 -11.25
C VAL A 35 8.89 9.01 -11.26
N VAL A 36 9.30 7.84 -10.79
CA VAL A 36 10.71 7.42 -10.73
C VAL A 36 11.00 6.47 -11.90
N GLY A 37 12.21 6.58 -12.49
CA GLY A 37 12.67 5.67 -13.55
C GLY A 37 13.52 4.52 -13.02
N LEU A 38 13.91 3.62 -13.93
CA LEU A 38 14.95 2.62 -13.66
C LEU A 38 16.34 3.19 -13.96
N PRO A 39 17.40 2.79 -13.21
CA PRO A 39 17.34 1.88 -12.09
C PRO A 39 16.66 2.51 -10.86
N PHE A 40 15.74 1.77 -10.22
CA PHE A 40 15.26 2.13 -8.88
C PHE A 40 16.15 1.42 -7.87
N PHE A 41 16.90 2.22 -7.12
CA PHE A 41 17.88 1.71 -6.18
C PHE A 41 17.82 2.46 -4.85
N ASP A 42 17.80 1.73 -3.76
CA ASP A 42 17.94 2.29 -2.43
C ASP A 42 18.65 1.29 -1.49
N ASP A 43 19.79 1.68 -0.98
CA ASP A 43 20.56 0.97 0.03
C ASP A 43 20.49 1.66 1.40
N PHE A 44 19.65 2.69 1.51
CA PHE A 44 19.39 3.47 2.72
C PHE A 44 20.61 4.16 3.34
N THR A 45 21.77 4.14 2.69
CA THR A 45 23.00 4.73 3.24
C THR A 45 22.95 6.25 3.31
N GLU A 46 22.28 6.88 2.34
CA GLU A 46 22.12 8.35 2.25
C GLU A 46 20.87 8.84 3.01
N SER A 47 20.04 7.92 3.50
CA SER A 47 18.83 8.27 4.23
C SER A 47 19.16 8.72 5.65
N ASP A 48 18.41 9.68 6.16
CA ASP A 48 18.40 10.07 7.57
C ASP A 48 17.65 8.99 8.38
N ILE A 49 16.84 9.35 9.34
CA ILE A 49 16.01 8.40 10.12
C ILE A 49 14.80 7.86 9.37
N TYR A 50 14.40 8.53 8.27
CA TYR A 50 13.30 8.12 7.39
C TYR A 50 13.79 7.87 5.96
N PRO A 51 13.12 6.98 5.19
CA PRO A 51 13.44 6.76 3.80
C PRO A 51 13.37 8.03 2.95
N ASP A 52 14.13 8.08 1.87
CA ASP A 52 14.22 9.22 0.96
C ASP A 52 12.85 9.53 0.31
N ALA A 53 12.34 10.73 0.55
CA ALA A 53 11.07 11.21 0.00
C ALA A 53 11.07 11.37 -1.53
N SER A 54 12.21 11.33 -2.18
CA SER A 54 12.30 11.34 -3.65
C SER A 54 11.92 9.98 -4.24
N LYS A 55 12.11 8.88 -3.50
CA LYS A 55 11.86 7.50 -3.91
C LYS A 55 10.59 6.90 -3.29
N TRP A 56 10.30 7.27 -2.03
CA TRP A 56 9.24 6.67 -1.22
C TRP A 56 8.14 7.67 -0.88
N GLN A 57 6.89 7.29 -1.04
CA GLN A 57 5.73 8.12 -0.69
C GLN A 57 5.13 7.77 0.68
N LYS A 58 5.17 6.49 1.11
CA LYS A 58 4.83 6.06 2.46
C LYS A 58 6.06 5.46 3.11
N ARG A 59 6.42 5.94 4.31
CA ARG A 59 7.73 5.78 4.89
C ARG A 59 7.65 5.58 6.41
N SER A 60 6.75 4.69 6.86
CA SER A 60 6.55 4.45 8.29
C SER A 60 7.69 3.64 8.92
N VAL A 61 8.70 3.25 8.15
CA VAL A 61 9.85 2.46 8.63
C VAL A 61 10.97 3.37 9.13
N LEU A 62 11.77 2.84 10.06
CA LEU A 62 12.93 3.52 10.64
C LEU A 62 14.21 3.13 9.90
N ILE A 63 14.96 4.11 9.38
CA ILE A 63 16.30 3.87 8.82
C ILE A 63 17.32 3.92 9.92
N ASN A 64 18.06 2.82 10.12
CA ASN A 64 19.02 2.72 11.19
C ASN A 64 20.08 1.62 10.97
N SER A 65 21.16 1.70 11.73
CA SER A 65 22.21 0.67 11.83
C SER A 65 22.20 -0.09 13.17
N GLY A 66 21.23 0.22 14.02
CA GLY A 66 21.15 -0.32 15.38
C GLY A 66 20.46 -1.68 15.46
N PHE A 67 19.34 -1.84 14.79
CA PHE A 67 18.55 -3.07 14.77
C PHE A 67 19.07 -4.14 13.81
N PRO A 68 19.54 -3.82 12.59
CA PRO A 68 20.07 -4.84 11.69
C PRO A 68 21.29 -5.56 12.31
N LEU A 69 21.37 -6.87 12.08
CA LEU A 69 22.51 -7.68 12.44
C LEU A 69 23.33 -8.00 11.20
N GLN A 70 24.56 -7.49 11.11
CA GLN A 70 25.44 -7.62 9.94
C GLN A 70 24.73 -7.25 8.62
N PRO A 71 24.24 -6.00 8.49
CA PRO A 71 23.61 -5.54 7.25
C PRO A 71 24.58 -5.60 6.07
N THR A 72 24.06 -5.64 4.87
CA THR A 72 24.86 -5.64 3.63
C THR A 72 25.65 -4.35 3.45
N ASN A 73 25.13 -3.25 3.99
CA ASN A 73 25.77 -1.93 4.02
C ASN A 73 25.61 -1.27 5.40
N PHE A 74 25.66 0.08 5.47
CA PHE A 74 25.67 0.82 6.74
C PHE A 74 24.31 0.86 7.45
N ASN A 75 23.19 0.96 6.73
CA ASN A 75 21.84 1.11 7.27
C ASN A 75 20.91 0.05 6.68
N ALA A 76 19.72 -0.12 7.29
CA ALA A 76 18.60 -0.84 6.72
C ALA A 76 17.28 -0.16 7.12
N ALA A 77 16.21 -0.45 6.39
CA ALA A 77 14.86 -0.07 6.75
C ALA A 77 14.29 -1.10 7.73
N THR A 78 14.04 -0.69 8.96
CA THR A 78 13.45 -1.52 10.00
C THR A 78 11.95 -1.27 10.08
N PHE A 79 11.18 -2.32 9.95
CA PHE A 79 9.74 -2.39 10.19
C PHE A 79 9.51 -2.85 11.62
N ASP A 80 8.56 -2.25 12.30
CA ASP A 80 8.20 -2.61 13.67
C ASP A 80 6.72 -2.32 13.94
N VAL A 81 6.32 -2.09 15.17
CA VAL A 81 4.94 -1.78 15.56
C VAL A 81 4.77 -0.33 16.04
N LEU A 82 5.75 0.52 15.78
CA LEU A 82 5.72 1.91 16.21
C LEU A 82 5.38 2.83 15.01
N ASP A 83 4.50 3.78 15.26
CA ASP A 83 4.21 4.84 14.30
C ASP A 83 5.39 5.84 14.18
N GLU A 84 5.28 6.79 13.25
CA GLU A 84 6.30 7.84 13.03
C GLU A 84 6.60 8.70 14.28
N SER A 85 5.72 8.68 15.29
CA SER A 85 5.93 9.38 16.58
C SER A 85 6.60 8.49 17.64
N GLY A 86 6.92 7.24 17.30
CA GLY A 86 7.48 6.24 18.22
C GLY A 86 6.46 5.66 19.19
N LYS A 87 5.18 5.68 18.85
CA LYS A 87 4.10 5.08 19.64
C LYS A 87 3.58 3.83 18.96
N VAL A 88 3.19 2.85 19.76
CA VAL A 88 2.49 1.66 19.26
C VAL A 88 1.21 2.09 18.51
N TYR A 89 0.98 1.49 17.35
CA TYR A 89 -0.22 1.77 16.54
C TYR A 89 -1.50 1.60 17.35
N SER A 90 -2.45 2.53 17.21
CA SER A 90 -3.70 2.51 17.98
C SER A 90 -4.59 1.28 17.70
N HIS A 91 -4.41 0.66 16.53
CA HIS A 91 -5.11 -0.56 16.11
C HIS A 91 -4.33 -1.84 16.41
N ALA A 92 -3.17 -1.73 17.09
CA ALA A 92 -2.38 -2.89 17.49
C ALA A 92 -3.18 -3.85 18.38
N SER A 93 -3.09 -5.13 18.09
CA SER A 93 -3.88 -6.18 18.74
C SER A 93 -3.06 -7.44 18.93
N SER A 94 -3.61 -8.39 19.71
CA SER A 94 -3.05 -9.75 19.86
C SER A 94 -3.39 -10.67 18.68
N SER A 95 -4.08 -10.19 17.66
CA SER A 95 -4.23 -10.84 16.37
C SER A 95 -3.37 -10.12 15.34
N PRO A 96 -2.88 -10.79 14.29
CA PRO A 96 -2.05 -10.15 13.27
C PRO A 96 -2.73 -8.90 12.68
N PHE A 97 -2.03 -7.79 12.67
CA PHE A 97 -2.46 -6.51 12.11
C PHE A 97 -1.37 -5.93 11.21
N VAL A 98 -1.77 -5.09 10.26
CA VAL A 98 -0.80 -4.38 9.42
C VAL A 98 -0.16 -3.27 10.24
N ALA A 99 1.16 -3.32 10.38
CA ALA A 99 1.95 -2.32 11.11
C ALA A 99 2.62 -1.34 10.14
N ASP A 100 3.94 -1.41 10.00
CA ASP A 100 4.71 -0.51 9.15
C ASP A 100 4.53 -0.78 7.67
N SER A 101 4.82 0.25 6.87
CA SER A 101 4.82 0.13 5.42
C SER A 101 5.82 1.07 4.75
N LEU A 102 6.40 0.57 3.68
CA LEU A 102 7.32 1.28 2.80
C LEU A 102 6.79 1.18 1.37
N MET A 103 6.26 2.28 0.84
CA MET A 103 5.62 2.34 -0.47
C MET A 103 6.39 3.27 -1.38
N SER A 104 6.83 2.75 -2.54
CA SER A 104 7.52 3.55 -3.53
C SER A 104 6.63 4.62 -4.15
N LYS A 105 7.23 5.64 -4.73
CA LYS A 105 6.57 6.45 -5.74
C LYS A 105 6.25 5.59 -6.96
N PRO A 106 5.34 6.03 -7.84
CA PRO A 106 5.11 5.35 -9.10
C PRO A 106 6.41 5.19 -9.89
N ILE A 107 6.66 3.97 -10.37
CA ILE A 107 7.84 3.63 -11.18
C ILE A 107 7.40 3.49 -12.63
N SER A 108 8.07 4.23 -13.52
CA SER A 108 7.76 4.17 -14.95
C SER A 108 8.42 2.95 -15.60
N LEU A 109 7.60 2.03 -16.08
CA LEU A 109 8.02 0.89 -16.88
C LEU A 109 7.49 0.95 -18.33
N LYS A 110 6.89 2.06 -18.75
CA LYS A 110 6.23 2.22 -20.07
C LYS A 110 7.16 1.98 -21.27
N ASP A 111 8.45 2.26 -21.10
CA ASP A 111 9.46 2.15 -22.16
C ASP A 111 10.14 0.77 -22.19
N TYR A 112 9.63 -0.17 -21.37
CA TYR A 112 10.13 -1.53 -21.23
C TYR A 112 9.05 -2.55 -21.55
N SER A 113 9.48 -3.80 -21.66
CA SER A 113 8.64 -4.97 -21.92
C SER A 113 9.14 -6.17 -21.12
N PRO A 114 8.38 -7.26 -21.01
CA PRO A 114 8.86 -8.51 -20.37
C PRO A 114 10.16 -9.07 -20.94
N SER A 115 10.48 -8.76 -22.21
CA SER A 115 11.73 -9.19 -22.87
C SER A 115 12.98 -8.47 -22.36
N ASP A 116 12.84 -7.33 -21.70
CA ASP A 116 13.96 -6.55 -21.15
C ASP A 116 14.54 -7.15 -19.87
N SER A 117 14.00 -8.28 -19.41
CA SER A 117 14.51 -9.03 -18.25
C SER A 117 14.61 -8.18 -16.99
N LEU A 118 13.48 -7.61 -16.57
CA LEU A 118 13.39 -6.82 -15.36
C LEU A 118 13.36 -7.70 -14.11
N TYR A 119 14.22 -7.38 -13.13
CA TYR A 119 14.24 -8.03 -11.83
C TYR A 119 14.28 -7.02 -10.69
N LEU A 120 13.41 -7.22 -9.72
CA LEU A 120 13.50 -6.62 -8.39
C LEU A 120 14.31 -7.55 -7.49
N SER A 121 15.27 -7.01 -6.77
CA SER A 121 15.95 -7.73 -5.69
C SER A 121 16.01 -6.89 -4.43
N PHE A 122 16.05 -7.55 -3.29
CA PHE A 122 16.26 -6.93 -1.98
C PHE A 122 16.79 -7.97 -1.01
N TYR A 123 17.35 -7.52 0.09
CA TYR A 123 17.76 -8.37 1.21
C TYR A 123 16.78 -8.16 2.37
N TYR A 124 16.47 -9.23 3.09
CA TYR A 124 15.64 -9.15 4.28
C TYR A 124 16.22 -9.96 5.44
N GLN A 125 15.84 -9.55 6.65
CA GLN A 125 16.22 -10.18 7.90
C GLN A 125 15.04 -10.05 8.88
N PRO A 126 14.54 -11.15 9.47
CA PRO A 126 13.65 -11.10 10.62
C PRO A 126 14.44 -10.76 11.87
N GLN A 127 13.80 -10.18 12.89
CA GLN A 127 14.33 -9.88 14.21
C GLN A 127 15.53 -8.90 14.22
N GLY A 128 16.66 -9.28 13.65
CA GLY A 128 17.90 -8.55 13.89
C GLY A 128 18.31 -8.57 15.37
N LYS A 129 18.51 -7.38 15.95
CA LYS A 129 18.76 -7.18 17.40
C LYS A 129 17.48 -6.80 18.18
N GLY A 130 16.36 -6.71 17.49
CA GLY A 130 15.05 -6.44 18.08
C GLY A 130 14.33 -7.69 18.54
N ASP A 131 13.02 -7.58 18.67
CA ASP A 131 12.15 -8.70 18.99
C ASP A 131 11.85 -9.54 17.75
N ALA A 132 11.65 -10.85 17.93
CA ALA A 132 11.43 -11.77 16.84
C ALA A 132 9.94 -11.79 16.45
N PRO A 133 9.62 -11.60 15.15
CA PRO A 133 8.25 -11.79 14.72
C PRO A 133 7.81 -13.25 14.87
N GLU A 134 6.58 -13.47 15.32
CA GLU A 134 5.97 -14.78 15.44
C GLU A 134 5.76 -15.43 14.07
N THR A 135 5.58 -16.74 14.05
CA THR A 135 5.35 -17.49 12.80
C THR A 135 4.03 -17.14 12.10
N THR A 136 3.12 -16.50 12.82
CA THR A 136 1.86 -15.95 12.29
C THR A 136 2.01 -14.59 11.63
N ASP A 137 3.09 -13.89 11.97
CA ASP A 137 3.42 -12.60 11.39
C ASP A 137 4.17 -12.78 10.08
N SER A 138 4.26 -11.74 9.30
CA SER A 138 4.90 -11.85 8.00
C SER A 138 5.38 -10.50 7.48
N LEU A 139 6.45 -10.54 6.70
CA LEU A 139 6.85 -9.46 5.83
C LEU A 139 6.31 -9.74 4.42
N VAL A 140 5.65 -8.76 3.82
CA VAL A 140 4.92 -8.90 2.56
C VAL A 140 5.39 -7.88 1.55
N LEU A 141 5.47 -8.29 0.28
CA LEU A 141 5.64 -7.42 -0.87
C LEU A 141 4.44 -7.54 -1.81
N MET A 142 3.88 -6.39 -2.14
CA MET A 142 2.83 -6.24 -3.16
C MET A 142 3.35 -5.41 -4.32
N PHE A 143 2.85 -5.69 -5.51
CA PHE A 143 2.95 -4.79 -6.66
C PHE A 143 1.58 -4.16 -6.91
N GLY A 144 1.57 -2.82 -7.04
CA GLY A 144 0.41 -2.03 -7.40
C GLY A 144 0.51 -1.52 -8.83
N TYR A 145 -0.62 -1.37 -9.49
CA TYR A 145 -0.78 -0.70 -10.77
C TYR A 145 -2.19 -0.11 -10.88
N VAL A 146 -2.34 0.92 -11.71
CA VAL A 146 -3.63 1.58 -11.90
C VAL A 146 -4.38 0.98 -13.07
N ILE A 147 -5.67 0.75 -12.89
CA ILE A 147 -6.61 0.43 -13.97
C ILE A 147 -7.64 1.53 -14.09
N ASP A 148 -7.95 1.89 -15.32
CA ASP A 148 -9.13 2.70 -15.60
C ASP A 148 -10.34 1.78 -15.70
N THR A 149 -11.35 2.09 -14.94
CA THR A 149 -12.59 1.31 -14.88
C THR A 149 -13.78 2.25 -14.85
N PHE A 150 -14.96 1.70 -14.86
CA PHE A 150 -16.18 2.47 -14.76
C PHE A 150 -17.20 1.75 -13.88
N ARG A 151 -18.09 2.53 -13.30
CA ARG A 151 -19.31 2.03 -12.68
C ARG A 151 -20.53 2.67 -13.34
N ILE A 152 -21.60 1.92 -13.42
CA ILE A 152 -22.89 2.44 -13.84
C ILE A 152 -23.61 2.90 -12.58
N GLU A 153 -23.99 4.17 -12.56
CA GLU A 153 -24.85 4.72 -11.53
C GLU A 153 -26.30 4.47 -11.91
N TYR A 154 -27.10 4.11 -10.91
CA TYR A 154 -28.52 3.80 -11.09
C TYR A 154 -29.34 4.80 -10.29
N ASP A 155 -30.41 5.29 -10.90
CA ASP A 155 -31.46 6.01 -10.20
C ASP A 155 -32.64 5.09 -9.92
N THR A 156 -33.40 5.41 -8.89
CA THR A 156 -34.61 4.67 -8.55
C THR A 156 -35.85 5.48 -9.03
N ILE A 157 -36.53 4.93 -9.99
CA ILE A 157 -37.76 5.49 -10.48
C ILE A 157 -38.96 4.70 -10.01
N MET A 158 -40.10 5.38 -9.86
CA MET A 158 -41.38 4.77 -9.55
C MET A 158 -42.19 4.66 -10.82
N ILE A 159 -42.62 3.46 -11.18
CA ILE A 159 -43.45 3.22 -12.35
C ILE A 159 -44.79 2.64 -11.93
N LYS A 160 -45.82 2.90 -12.73
CA LYS A 160 -47.16 2.37 -12.52
C LYS A 160 -47.19 0.87 -12.85
N ASP A 161 -47.90 0.08 -12.05
CA ASP A 161 -47.86 -1.39 -12.07
C ASP A 161 -48.32 -2.04 -13.38
N MET A 162 -49.08 -1.33 -14.21
CA MET A 162 -49.51 -1.82 -15.53
C MET A 162 -48.36 -2.20 -16.46
N LEU A 163 -47.16 -1.69 -16.22
CA LEU A 163 -45.97 -1.99 -17.00
C LEU A 163 -45.17 -3.16 -16.46
N ALA A 164 -45.44 -3.64 -15.26
CA ALA A 164 -44.77 -4.80 -14.68
C ALA A 164 -44.97 -6.11 -15.47
N TYR A 165 -45.97 -6.14 -16.37
CA TYR A 165 -46.26 -7.28 -17.23
C TYR A 165 -45.48 -7.30 -18.55
N MET A 166 -44.82 -6.21 -18.90
CA MET A 166 -44.00 -6.17 -20.10
C MET A 166 -42.54 -6.41 -19.65
N GLN A 167 -41.89 -7.44 -20.16
CA GLN A 167 -40.43 -7.53 -20.16
C GLN A 167 -39.91 -6.37 -20.99
N VAL A 168 -39.66 -5.24 -20.33
CA VAL A 168 -39.41 -4.00 -21.04
C VAL A 168 -37.96 -3.66 -20.98
N ASP A 169 -37.28 -3.84 -22.09
CA ASP A 169 -35.97 -3.23 -22.34
C ASP A 169 -36.04 -1.71 -22.53
N THR A 170 -37.27 -1.15 -22.52
CA THR A 170 -37.51 0.27 -22.78
C THR A 170 -38.60 0.82 -21.88
N ILE A 171 -38.30 1.85 -21.10
CA ILE A 171 -39.25 2.60 -20.26
C ILE A 171 -39.80 3.75 -21.10
N PHE A 172 -41.15 3.83 -21.23
CA PHE A 172 -41.79 4.94 -21.91
C PHE A 172 -41.90 6.16 -20.99
N VAL A 173 -41.53 7.34 -21.51
CA VAL A 173 -41.44 8.60 -20.77
C VAL A 173 -42.72 8.98 -20.03
N GLY A 174 -43.90 8.54 -20.47
CA GLY A 174 -45.20 8.80 -19.81
C GLY A 174 -45.47 7.96 -18.54
N ASP A 175 -44.64 6.97 -18.22
CA ASP A 175 -44.90 6.00 -17.16
C ASP A 175 -44.09 6.23 -15.88
N ILE A 176 -43.15 7.17 -15.91
CA ILE A 176 -42.33 7.57 -14.77
C ILE A 176 -43.11 8.53 -13.90
N LEU A 177 -43.31 8.18 -12.64
CA LEU A 177 -44.08 8.98 -11.69
C LEU A 177 -43.21 9.75 -10.70
N PHE A 178 -42.06 9.16 -10.32
CA PHE A 178 -41.05 9.78 -9.44
C PHE A 178 -39.67 9.28 -9.78
N HIS A 179 -38.68 10.11 -9.53
CA HIS A 179 -37.29 9.71 -9.41
C HIS A 179 -36.74 10.20 -8.07
N ASP A 180 -35.62 9.65 -7.63
CA ASP A 180 -34.97 10.13 -6.41
C ASP A 180 -34.27 11.46 -6.69
N ILE A 181 -34.77 12.53 -6.08
CA ILE A 181 -34.24 13.89 -6.24
C ILE A 181 -32.84 14.06 -5.64
N ASN A 182 -32.38 13.10 -4.83
CA ASN A 182 -31.01 13.09 -4.30
C ASN A 182 -30.03 12.31 -5.17
N SER A 183 -30.48 11.76 -6.29
CA SER A 183 -29.60 11.03 -7.19
C SER A 183 -28.67 12.00 -7.92
N SER A 184 -27.46 11.55 -8.21
CA SER A 184 -26.51 12.29 -9.04
C SER A 184 -26.89 12.29 -10.53
N CYS A 185 -27.97 11.59 -10.87
CA CYS A 185 -28.46 11.42 -12.23
C CYS A 185 -29.24 12.63 -12.69
N ASN A 186 -28.80 13.25 -13.76
CA ASN A 186 -29.56 14.34 -14.39
C ASN A 186 -30.62 13.75 -15.34
N LEU A 187 -31.81 13.48 -14.80
CA LEU A 187 -32.96 12.98 -15.55
C LEU A 187 -33.78 14.12 -16.18
N ASP A 188 -33.14 15.21 -16.60
CA ASP A 188 -33.82 16.38 -17.23
C ASP A 188 -34.68 16.04 -18.45
N MET A 189 -34.61 14.84 -18.96
CA MET A 189 -35.45 14.36 -20.08
C MET A 189 -36.86 13.93 -19.66
N PHE A 190 -37.17 13.86 -18.38
CA PHE A 190 -38.43 13.33 -17.88
C PHE A 190 -39.25 14.44 -17.21
N THR A 191 -39.86 15.30 -17.97
CA THR A 191 -40.87 16.22 -17.48
C THR A 191 -42.20 15.48 -17.23
N LEU A 192 -42.49 15.28 -15.94
CA LEU A 192 -43.81 14.81 -15.52
C LEU A 192 -44.81 15.96 -15.67
N SER A 193 -45.87 15.76 -16.46
CA SER A 193 -46.99 16.72 -16.48
C SER A 193 -47.75 16.60 -15.14
N GLU A 194 -47.93 17.73 -14.47
CA GLU A 194 -48.58 17.82 -13.13
C GLU A 194 -50.02 17.26 -13.06
N ASN A 195 -50.65 16.93 -14.17
CA ASN A 195 -52.04 16.55 -14.24
C ASN A 195 -52.33 15.04 -14.27
N GLN A 196 -51.31 14.17 -14.06
CA GLN A 196 -51.52 12.72 -14.11
C GLN A 196 -51.40 12.00 -12.75
N TYR A 197 -51.49 12.69 -11.65
CA TYR A 197 -51.50 12.09 -10.31
C TYR A 197 -52.89 11.54 -9.96
N THR A 198 -53.38 10.54 -10.65
CA THR A 198 -54.37 9.65 -10.06
C THR A 198 -53.60 8.60 -9.26
N MET A 199 -53.90 8.48 -7.95
CA MET A 199 -53.33 7.45 -7.08
C MET A 199 -53.45 6.10 -7.77
N ALA A 200 -52.33 5.57 -8.22
CA ALA A 200 -52.26 4.19 -8.67
C ALA A 200 -52.14 3.30 -7.43
N ASP A 201 -52.99 2.27 -7.34
CA ASP A 201 -53.03 1.35 -6.20
C ASP A 201 -51.74 0.53 -6.01
N SER A 202 -50.86 0.54 -6.96
CA SER A 202 -49.56 -0.12 -6.90
C SER A 202 -48.46 0.60 -7.67
N MET A 203 -47.35 0.86 -7.01
CA MET A 203 -46.16 1.48 -7.56
C MET A 203 -44.98 0.54 -7.40
N LYS A 204 -44.17 0.35 -8.41
CA LYS A 204 -42.97 -0.44 -8.40
C LYS A 204 -41.73 0.44 -8.50
N ARG A 205 -40.76 0.22 -7.62
CA ARG A 205 -39.42 0.81 -7.72
C ARG A 205 -38.59 0.03 -8.72
N VAL A 206 -38.00 0.74 -9.68
CA VAL A 206 -37.10 0.16 -10.68
C VAL A 206 -35.83 0.95 -10.70
N ALA A 207 -34.70 0.26 -10.62
CA ALA A 207 -33.38 0.86 -10.80
C ALA A 207 -33.13 1.01 -12.31
N VAL A 208 -32.83 2.22 -12.75
CA VAL A 208 -32.54 2.54 -14.15
C VAL A 208 -31.13 3.08 -14.25
N PRO A 209 -30.28 2.54 -15.15
CA PRO A 209 -28.96 3.10 -15.38
C PRO A 209 -29.10 4.53 -15.91
N CYS A 210 -28.39 5.46 -15.29
CA CYS A 210 -28.50 6.87 -15.59
C CYS A 210 -27.20 7.56 -15.97
N ASP A 211 -26.09 7.07 -15.46
CA ASP A 211 -24.77 7.63 -15.78
C ASP A 211 -23.69 6.55 -15.77
N THR A 212 -22.59 6.84 -16.46
CA THR A 212 -21.40 6.01 -16.45
C THR A 212 -20.23 6.84 -15.93
N VAL A 213 -19.81 6.55 -14.70
CA VAL A 213 -18.72 7.26 -14.05
C VAL A 213 -17.43 6.50 -14.27
N PHE A 214 -16.47 7.14 -14.96
CA PHE A 214 -15.13 6.62 -15.15
C PHE A 214 -14.25 7.02 -13.97
N TYR A 215 -13.47 6.09 -13.45
CA TYR A 215 -12.52 6.34 -12.38
C TYR A 215 -11.30 5.42 -12.50
N SER A 216 -10.22 5.80 -11.86
CA SER A 216 -9.01 4.97 -11.79
C SER A 216 -8.94 4.28 -10.43
N GLU A 217 -8.62 3.01 -10.45
CA GLU A 217 -8.51 2.18 -9.25
C GLU A 217 -7.11 1.56 -9.17
N MET A 218 -6.54 1.55 -7.93
CA MET A 218 -5.29 0.88 -7.64
C MET A 218 -5.55 -0.60 -7.37
N VAL A 219 -4.94 -1.45 -8.18
CA VAL A 219 -4.99 -2.92 -8.01
C VAL A 219 -3.70 -3.41 -7.40
N TRP A 220 -3.80 -4.21 -6.36
CA TRP A 220 -2.67 -4.79 -5.65
C TRP A 220 -2.57 -6.28 -5.88
N ASN A 221 -1.37 -6.75 -6.24
CA ASN A 221 -1.07 -8.17 -6.36
C ASN A 221 -0.04 -8.58 -5.32
N HIS A 222 -0.32 -9.65 -4.58
CA HIS A 222 0.67 -10.29 -3.72
C HIS A 222 1.77 -10.92 -4.56
N ILE A 223 3.02 -10.57 -4.27
CA ILE A 223 4.20 -11.03 -5.03
C ILE A 223 5.05 -11.97 -4.21
N TRP A 224 5.28 -11.62 -2.96
CA TRP A 224 6.15 -12.38 -2.08
C TRP A 224 5.79 -12.13 -0.62
N SER A 225 6.00 -13.14 0.20
CA SER A 225 5.93 -12.99 1.66
C SER A 225 6.80 -14.05 2.35
N THR A 226 7.13 -13.78 3.61
CA THR A 226 7.83 -14.72 4.47
C THR A 226 7.25 -14.67 5.89
N PRO A 227 7.06 -15.83 6.54
CA PRO A 227 6.63 -15.86 7.93
C PRO A 227 7.74 -15.40 8.88
N GLY A 228 7.35 -15.00 10.09
CA GLY A 228 8.24 -14.66 11.18
C GLY A 228 9.17 -15.80 11.60
N ALA A 229 10.35 -15.43 12.07
CA ALA A 229 11.35 -16.37 12.56
C ALA A 229 12.32 -15.68 13.52
N THR A 230 12.90 -16.44 14.44
CA THR A 230 14.04 -15.97 15.22
C THR A 230 15.29 -15.89 14.33
N ILE A 231 16.17 -14.95 14.64
CA ILE A 231 17.39 -14.73 13.85
C ILE A 231 18.29 -15.97 13.79
N ASP A 232 18.37 -16.75 14.87
CA ASP A 232 19.17 -17.97 14.93
C ASP A 232 18.60 -19.06 13.99
N SER A 233 17.28 -19.26 14.02
CA SER A 233 16.61 -20.18 13.11
C SER A 233 16.74 -19.75 11.65
N PHE A 234 16.62 -18.45 11.39
CA PHE A 234 16.77 -17.88 10.07
C PHE A 234 18.20 -18.08 9.52
N ALA A 235 19.22 -17.73 10.31
CA ALA A 235 20.61 -17.88 9.91
C ALA A 235 20.98 -19.35 9.69
N PHE A 236 20.50 -20.26 10.56
CA PHE A 236 20.71 -21.70 10.39
C PHE A 236 20.20 -22.20 9.04
N ASN A 237 18.99 -21.77 8.65
CA ASN A 237 18.38 -22.14 7.37
C ASN A 237 18.94 -21.34 6.16
N ASN A 238 19.77 -20.35 6.40
CA ASN A 238 20.36 -19.47 5.38
C ASN A 238 21.90 -19.58 5.36
N ASN A 239 22.44 -20.79 5.57
CA ASN A 239 23.87 -21.05 5.53
C ASN A 239 24.74 -20.17 6.47
N GLY A 240 24.17 -19.72 7.56
CA GLY A 240 24.84 -18.84 8.53
C GLY A 240 24.75 -17.35 8.22
N TYR A 241 24.11 -16.95 7.12
CA TYR A 241 23.95 -15.54 6.76
C TYR A 241 22.70 -14.96 7.43
N TYR A 242 22.84 -13.76 7.97
CA TYR A 242 21.77 -13.04 8.68
C TYR A 242 20.82 -12.28 7.74
N PHE A 243 21.21 -12.00 6.50
CA PHE A 243 20.36 -11.46 5.46
C PHE A 243 20.19 -12.46 4.32
N LYS A 244 19.00 -12.52 3.75
CA LYS A 244 18.69 -13.37 2.59
C LYS A 244 18.25 -12.52 1.43
N GLN A 245 18.84 -12.75 0.27
CA GLN A 245 18.45 -12.08 -0.95
C GLN A 245 17.21 -12.71 -1.55
N VAL A 246 16.32 -11.87 -2.04
CA VAL A 246 15.14 -12.24 -2.85
C VAL A 246 15.32 -11.69 -4.25
N MET A 247 15.05 -12.51 -5.26
CA MET A 247 15.13 -12.16 -6.67
C MET A 247 13.77 -12.41 -7.32
N ILE A 248 13.12 -11.37 -7.83
CA ILE A 248 11.76 -11.41 -8.37
C ILE A 248 11.77 -10.93 -9.82
N PRO A 249 11.46 -11.81 -10.80
CA PRO A 249 11.29 -11.38 -12.18
C PRO A 249 9.96 -10.61 -12.36
N VAL A 250 9.99 -9.49 -13.05
CA VAL A 250 8.80 -8.73 -13.41
C VAL A 250 8.45 -9.03 -14.87
N LYS A 251 7.42 -9.85 -15.09
CA LYS A 251 7.05 -10.38 -16.41
C LYS A 251 5.63 -10.06 -16.84
N ASP A 252 4.76 -9.70 -15.90
CA ASP A 252 3.35 -9.43 -16.17
C ASP A 252 3.21 -8.07 -16.87
N GLU A 253 2.65 -8.07 -18.07
CA GLU A 253 2.48 -6.89 -18.91
C GLU A 253 1.67 -5.77 -18.23
N ARG A 254 0.85 -6.10 -17.25
CA ARG A 254 0.05 -5.12 -16.50
C ARG A 254 0.90 -4.08 -15.77
N TYR A 255 2.15 -4.42 -15.40
CA TYR A 255 3.06 -3.51 -14.70
C TYR A 255 3.85 -2.58 -15.65
N PHE A 256 3.87 -2.84 -16.96
CA PHE A 256 4.66 -2.07 -17.92
C PHE A 256 3.96 -0.77 -18.34
N LYS A 257 3.70 0.07 -17.33
CA LYS A 257 3.06 1.39 -17.44
C LYS A 257 3.87 2.43 -16.64
N ASN A 258 3.27 3.60 -16.37
CA ASN A 258 3.92 4.68 -15.60
C ASN A 258 3.60 4.65 -14.10
N ASP A 259 2.91 3.65 -13.62
CA ASP A 259 2.21 3.66 -12.35
C ASP A 259 2.47 2.41 -11.50
N MET A 260 3.54 1.65 -11.82
CA MET A 260 3.93 0.52 -10.99
C MET A 260 4.40 1.00 -9.62
N ILE A 261 3.88 0.40 -8.55
CA ILE A 261 4.23 0.72 -7.16
C ILE A 261 4.73 -0.54 -6.44
N LEU A 262 5.79 -0.37 -5.67
CA LEU A 262 6.28 -1.38 -4.72
C LEU A 262 5.72 -1.03 -3.34
N LEU A 263 5.10 -2.00 -2.67
CA LEU A 263 4.63 -1.85 -1.30
C LEU A 263 5.15 -3.01 -0.45
N PHE A 264 6.07 -2.69 0.45
CA PHE A 264 6.45 -3.57 1.55
C PHE A 264 5.65 -3.21 2.79
N TYR A 265 5.18 -4.20 3.52
CA TYR A 265 4.55 -4.00 4.84
C TYR A 265 4.71 -5.26 5.69
N ASN A 266 4.59 -5.11 7.01
CA ASN A 266 4.59 -6.24 7.91
C ASN A 266 3.22 -6.45 8.57
N TYR A 267 2.91 -7.73 8.80
CA TYR A 267 1.96 -8.12 9.84
C TYR A 267 2.72 -8.32 11.14
N ALA A 268 2.15 -7.83 12.21
CA ALA A 268 2.69 -7.92 13.55
C ALA A 268 1.61 -8.32 14.56
N THR A 269 2.01 -8.89 15.69
CA THR A 269 1.12 -9.34 16.76
C THR A 269 1.60 -8.82 18.10
N MET A 270 0.77 -8.07 18.82
CA MET A 270 1.12 -7.60 20.15
C MET A 270 0.99 -8.71 21.18
N PRO A 271 1.95 -8.86 22.12
CA PRO A 271 1.82 -9.78 23.24
C PRO A 271 0.52 -9.54 24.01
N SER A 272 -0.15 -10.61 24.40
CA SER A 272 -1.40 -10.54 25.18
C SER A 272 -1.16 -10.20 26.66
N SER A 273 0.04 -9.80 27.04
CA SER A 273 0.41 -9.52 28.43
C SER A 273 -0.34 -8.31 28.99
N MET A 274 -0.74 -8.43 30.27
CA MET A 274 -1.30 -7.33 31.03
C MET A 274 -0.25 -6.31 31.52
N TYR A 275 1.03 -6.61 31.39
CA TYR A 275 2.11 -5.73 31.84
C TYR A 275 2.46 -4.72 30.75
N PRO A 276 2.45 -3.40 31.05
CA PRO A 276 2.81 -2.38 30.06
C PRO A 276 4.20 -2.54 29.44
N ASN A 277 5.14 -3.11 30.17
CA ASN A 277 6.52 -3.31 29.71
C ASN A 277 6.64 -4.37 28.60
N ASP A 278 5.66 -5.27 28.49
CA ASP A 278 5.65 -6.31 27.46
C ASP A 278 5.00 -5.82 26.18
N ARG A 279 4.39 -4.62 26.20
CA ARG A 279 3.83 -3.92 25.04
C ARG A 279 4.81 -2.87 24.53
N SER A 280 5.99 -3.31 24.20
CA SER A 280 7.05 -2.47 23.64
C SER A 280 7.10 -2.63 22.11
N ASN A 281 8.18 -2.16 21.52
CA ASN A 281 8.48 -2.39 20.13
C ASN A 281 8.76 -3.88 19.87
N VAL A 282 7.94 -4.54 19.07
CA VAL A 282 7.96 -5.99 18.76
C VAL A 282 8.00 -6.22 17.27
N ASP A 283 8.25 -7.47 16.86
CA ASP A 283 8.12 -7.97 15.48
C ASP A 283 8.99 -7.22 14.47
N ASN A 284 10.27 -7.11 14.79
CA ASN A 284 11.19 -6.36 13.96
C ASN A 284 11.55 -7.12 12.67
N TRP A 285 11.50 -6.39 11.54
CA TRP A 285 12.01 -6.82 10.25
C TRP A 285 12.97 -5.78 9.70
N ASN A 286 13.96 -6.23 8.96
CA ASN A 286 14.90 -5.34 8.29
C ASN A 286 14.92 -5.64 6.80
N ILE A 287 14.82 -4.60 5.98
CA ILE A 287 15.00 -4.67 4.52
C ILE A 287 16.19 -3.80 4.15
N ASP A 288 16.99 -4.28 3.24
CA ASP A 288 18.17 -3.59 2.76
C ASP A 288 18.37 -3.83 1.27
N PHE A 289 19.07 -2.89 0.62
CA PHE A 289 19.58 -3.00 -0.74
C PHE A 289 18.50 -3.37 -1.76
N ILE A 290 17.48 -2.51 -1.88
CA ILE A 290 16.42 -2.65 -2.87
C ILE A 290 16.96 -2.21 -4.23
N TYR A 291 16.96 -3.11 -5.21
CA TYR A 291 17.45 -2.84 -6.56
C TYR A 291 16.52 -3.41 -7.62
N PHE A 292 15.95 -2.54 -8.43
CA PHE A 292 15.06 -2.88 -9.52
C PHE A 292 15.58 -2.29 -10.82
N ASP A 293 15.92 -3.16 -11.79
CA ASP A 293 16.48 -2.74 -13.07
C ASP A 293 16.24 -3.79 -14.17
N LYS A 294 16.52 -3.40 -15.39
CA LYS A 294 16.49 -4.22 -16.61
C LYS A 294 17.80 -4.99 -16.81
N GLN A 295 17.78 -5.91 -17.79
CA GLN A 295 18.93 -6.72 -18.20
C GLN A 295 19.55 -7.51 -17.04
N ARG A 296 18.70 -7.99 -16.15
CA ARG A 296 19.10 -8.82 -15.01
C ARG A 296 18.60 -10.27 -15.17
N SER A 297 19.24 -11.19 -14.49
CA SER A 297 18.84 -12.60 -14.40
C SER A 297 18.76 -13.02 -12.94
N TYR A 298 18.21 -14.20 -12.68
CA TYR A 298 18.16 -14.77 -11.33
C TYR A 298 19.55 -14.90 -10.69
N ASP A 299 20.58 -15.18 -11.50
CA ASP A 299 21.95 -15.38 -11.04
C ASP A 299 22.72 -14.06 -10.88
N ASN A 300 22.13 -12.93 -11.29
CA ASN A 300 22.72 -11.60 -11.15
C ASN A 300 22.46 -11.08 -9.73
N THR A 301 23.15 -11.67 -8.75
CA THR A 301 22.97 -11.39 -7.32
C THR A 301 23.94 -10.34 -6.79
N THR A 302 24.87 -9.85 -7.62
CA THR A 302 25.86 -8.85 -7.23
C THR A 302 25.57 -7.50 -7.87
N TYR A 303 25.87 -6.44 -7.14
CA TYR A 303 25.85 -5.07 -7.63
C TYR A 303 27.23 -4.45 -7.44
N PRO A 304 27.82 -3.80 -8.44
CA PRO A 304 29.16 -3.25 -8.34
C PRO A 304 29.17 -1.94 -7.52
N LEU A 305 28.85 -2.02 -6.25
CA LEU A 305 28.89 -0.91 -5.31
C LEU A 305 29.90 -1.19 -4.22
N LEU A 306 30.78 -0.22 -3.96
CA LEU A 306 31.62 -0.23 -2.78
C LEU A 306 30.94 0.61 -1.71
N THR A 307 30.54 -0.04 -0.63
CA THR A 307 29.91 0.62 0.52
C THR A 307 30.58 0.23 1.83
N PHE A 308 30.39 1.03 2.88
CA PHE A 308 30.84 0.71 4.22
C PHE A 308 29.73 -0.07 4.95
N SER A 309 30.09 -1.19 5.55
CA SER A 309 29.17 -1.99 6.38
C SER A 309 29.08 -1.49 7.82
N GLU A 310 29.99 -0.62 8.25
CA GLU A 310 30.03 -0.08 9.60
C GLU A 310 30.38 1.41 9.59
N LYS A 311 29.86 2.12 10.56
CA LYS A 311 30.19 3.52 10.79
C LYS A 311 31.66 3.67 11.18
N SER A 312 32.37 4.55 10.51
CA SER A 312 33.75 4.89 10.88
C SER A 312 33.82 5.32 12.35
N PRO A 313 34.67 4.70 13.17
CA PRO A 313 34.79 5.09 14.56
C PRO A 313 35.25 6.55 14.67
N SER A 314 34.63 7.30 15.57
CA SER A 314 35.01 8.69 15.83
C SER A 314 36.46 8.75 16.31
N LEU A 315 37.30 9.50 15.63
CA LEU A 315 38.69 9.77 16.05
C LEU A 315 38.76 10.49 17.42
N LEU A 316 37.68 11.18 17.80
CA LEU A 316 37.59 11.93 19.06
C LEU A 316 37.32 11.04 20.27
N LYS A 317 36.85 9.81 20.11
CA LYS A 317 36.67 8.87 21.25
C LYS A 317 37.96 8.50 21.97
N ARG A 318 39.11 8.71 21.39
CA ARG A 318 40.42 8.43 21.98
C ARG A 318 40.98 9.57 22.84
N TYR A 319 40.31 10.71 22.90
CA TYR A 319 40.77 11.90 23.65
C TYR A 319 39.85 12.26 24.84
N GLN A 320 38.93 11.40 25.24
CA GLN A 320 38.27 11.51 26.54
C GLN A 320 39.06 10.69 27.56
N SER A 321 40.01 11.35 28.19
CA SER A 321 40.63 10.91 29.41
C SER A 321 39.75 11.26 30.62
#